data_917093f615e5e8fda7abf8325e81c80f
#
_entry.id   917093f615e5e8fda7abf8325e81c80f
#
_cell.length_a   1.000
_cell.length_b   1.000
_cell.length_c   1.000
_cell.angle_alpha   90.00
_cell.angle_beta   90.00
_cell.angle_gamma   90.00
#
_symmetry.space_group_name_H-M   'P 1'
#
loop_
_entity.id
_entity.type
_entity.pdbx_description
1 polymer ?
#
loop_
_entity_poly.entity_id
_entity_poly.type
_entity_poly.pdbx_seq_one_letter_code
_entity_poly.pdbx_strand_id
1 'polypeptide(L)'
;MEAIERDNPSLKGVLPKNYAREALDKRRLGELIDLFTNITFDTASSKDLLGQVYEYFMGMFADSEGKHGGEFYTPRSIVKLLVEMLEPYSGRVYDPCCGSGGMFVWSEKFVEEHAGRVSDIAVYGQELNETTWRLAKMNMAIRGIDANIKRGDTLMDDQLPDLKADYILANPPFNISDWGQEHLQADPRWKYGLPPKGNANFAWIQHMIHHLSPRGTAGFVLANGSMSSQTGGEGDIRKQL
;
A
#
# COMPACT_ATOMS: atom_id res chain seq x y z
N MET A 1 -18.43 -2.62 16.36
CA MET A 1 -17.09 -3.04 15.91
C MET A 1 -16.84 -4.51 16.20
N GLU A 2 -17.02 -5.01 17.40
CA GLU A 2 -16.77 -6.45 17.73
C GLU A 2 -17.63 -7.42 16.94
N ALA A 3 -18.90 -7.10 16.69
CA ALA A 3 -19.76 -7.91 15.83
C ALA A 3 -19.22 -7.96 14.39
N ILE A 4 -18.78 -6.82 13.85
CA ILE A 4 -18.21 -6.74 12.50
C ILE A 4 -16.93 -7.56 12.41
N GLU A 5 -16.02 -7.45 13.39
CA GLU A 5 -14.78 -8.24 13.42
C GLU A 5 -15.04 -9.75 13.56
N ARG A 6 -16.09 -10.14 14.29
CA ARG A 6 -16.49 -11.53 14.43
C ARG A 6 -16.98 -12.12 13.09
N ASP A 7 -17.76 -11.34 12.38
CA ASP A 7 -18.38 -11.78 11.12
C ASP A 7 -17.44 -11.59 9.91
N ASN A 8 -16.33 -10.85 10.10
CA ASN A 8 -15.29 -10.59 9.09
C ASN A 8 -13.89 -10.88 9.66
N PRO A 9 -13.38 -12.12 9.57
CA PRO A 9 -12.09 -12.52 10.16
C PRO A 9 -10.89 -11.68 9.69
N SER A 10 -10.93 -11.17 8.45
CA SER A 10 -9.89 -10.28 7.89
C SER A 10 -9.77 -8.93 8.60
N LEU A 11 -10.82 -8.51 9.32
CA LEU A 11 -10.87 -7.27 10.09
C LEU A 11 -10.58 -7.45 11.59
N LYS A 12 -10.29 -8.69 12.02
CA LYS A 12 -10.04 -8.97 13.45
C LYS A 12 -8.88 -8.13 13.99
N GLY A 13 -9.15 -7.30 15.00
CA GLY A 13 -8.17 -6.38 15.62
C GLY A 13 -7.83 -5.15 14.77
N VAL A 14 -8.50 -4.95 13.64
CA VAL A 14 -8.27 -3.84 12.73
C VAL A 14 -9.10 -2.62 13.09
N LEU A 15 -10.36 -2.83 13.46
CA LEU A 15 -11.31 -1.73 13.66
C LEU A 15 -10.99 -0.94 14.94
N PRO A 16 -10.99 0.40 14.88
CA PRO A 16 -10.77 1.21 16.08
C PRO A 16 -11.93 1.03 17.06
N LYS A 17 -11.60 0.97 18.37
CA LYS A 17 -12.60 0.80 19.45
C LYS A 17 -12.66 2.00 20.40
N ASN A 18 -12.00 3.10 20.08
CA ASN A 18 -11.83 4.28 20.91
C ASN A 18 -12.89 5.38 20.68
N TYR A 19 -14.14 4.97 20.44
CA TYR A 19 -15.26 5.91 20.19
C TYR A 19 -15.76 6.65 21.43
N ALA A 20 -15.30 6.26 22.63
CA ALA A 20 -15.67 6.90 23.89
C ALA A 20 -14.80 8.13 24.26
N ARG A 21 -13.81 8.48 23.42
CA ARG A 21 -12.92 9.62 23.66
C ARG A 21 -13.71 10.94 23.69
N GLU A 22 -13.30 11.88 24.59
CA GLU A 22 -13.98 13.17 24.77
C GLU A 22 -13.96 14.07 23.52
N ALA A 23 -12.87 13.98 22.73
CA ALA A 23 -12.74 14.75 21.50
C ALA A 23 -13.72 14.37 20.39
N LEU A 24 -14.45 13.25 20.53
CA LEU A 24 -15.42 12.80 19.55
C LEU A 24 -16.84 13.26 19.94
N ASP A 25 -17.42 14.11 19.11
CA ASP A 25 -18.84 14.52 19.25
C ASP A 25 -19.75 13.32 18.95
N LYS A 26 -20.30 12.74 20.03
CA LYS A 26 -21.14 11.53 19.95
C LYS A 26 -22.46 11.76 19.20
N ARG A 27 -22.98 12.99 19.24
CA ARG A 27 -24.20 13.34 18.52
C ARG A 27 -23.94 13.34 17.01
N ARG A 28 -22.87 14.01 16.56
CA ARG A 28 -22.46 14.01 15.14
C ARG A 28 -22.12 12.61 14.63
N LEU A 29 -21.49 11.80 15.47
CA LEU A 29 -21.24 10.40 15.13
C LEU A 29 -22.56 9.62 14.93
N GLY A 30 -23.55 9.83 15.81
CA GLY A 30 -24.88 9.23 15.68
C GLY A 30 -25.56 9.67 14.37
N GLU A 31 -25.61 10.98 14.12
CA GLU A 31 -26.17 11.54 12.88
C GLU A 31 -25.49 10.97 11.61
N LEU A 32 -24.17 10.78 11.65
CA LEU A 32 -23.42 10.16 10.55
C LEU A 32 -23.78 8.69 10.35
N ILE A 33 -23.90 7.93 11.43
CA ILE A 33 -24.33 6.51 11.38
C ILE A 33 -25.74 6.41 10.79
N ASP A 34 -26.65 7.25 11.24
CA ASP A 34 -28.03 7.28 10.74
C ASP A 34 -28.08 7.63 9.25
N LEU A 35 -27.26 8.59 8.81
CA LEU A 35 -27.13 8.94 7.40
C LEU A 35 -26.72 7.72 6.55
N PHE A 36 -25.67 7.00 6.94
CA PHE A 36 -25.21 5.82 6.21
C PHE A 36 -26.21 4.66 6.29
N THR A 37 -26.88 4.45 7.42
CA THR A 37 -27.87 3.37 7.60
C THR A 37 -29.09 3.56 6.69
N ASN A 38 -29.43 4.80 6.36
CA ASN A 38 -30.56 5.13 5.49
C ASN A 38 -30.21 5.10 3.99
N ILE A 39 -28.94 4.90 3.62
CA ILE A 39 -28.54 4.71 2.23
C ILE A 39 -28.86 3.26 1.83
N THR A 40 -29.78 3.10 0.89
CA THR A 40 -30.08 1.78 0.30
C THR A 40 -28.98 1.44 -0.70
N PHE A 41 -28.17 0.48 -0.37
CA PHE A 41 -27.16 -0.07 -1.29
C PHE A 41 -27.81 -1.19 -2.10
N ASP A 42 -28.30 -0.86 -3.30
CA ASP A 42 -28.94 -1.82 -4.19
C ASP A 42 -27.90 -2.41 -5.18
N THR A 43 -27.52 -3.69 -4.96
CA THR A 43 -26.74 -4.54 -5.86
C THR A 43 -25.30 -4.15 -6.23
N ALA A 44 -24.75 -4.70 -7.35
CA ALA A 44 -23.33 -4.62 -7.74
C ALA A 44 -22.75 -3.20 -7.84
N SER A 45 -23.56 -2.20 -8.16
CA SER A 45 -23.19 -0.78 -8.18
C SER A 45 -22.85 -0.20 -6.80
N SER A 46 -23.27 -0.86 -5.73
CA SER A 46 -23.09 -0.35 -4.36
C SER A 46 -21.67 -0.57 -3.81
N LYS A 47 -20.98 -1.63 -4.24
CA LYS A 47 -19.58 -1.85 -3.85
C LYS A 47 -18.66 -0.77 -4.40
N ASP A 48 -18.86 -0.40 -5.66
CA ASP A 48 -18.09 0.68 -6.28
C ASP A 48 -18.40 2.04 -5.63
N LEU A 49 -19.67 2.31 -5.33
CA LEU A 49 -20.06 3.53 -4.63
C LEU A 49 -19.43 3.64 -3.24
N LEU A 50 -19.46 2.57 -2.44
CA LEU A 50 -18.79 2.53 -1.12
C LEU A 50 -17.29 2.75 -1.25
N GLY A 51 -16.67 2.13 -2.25
CA GLY A 51 -15.26 2.33 -2.56
C GLY A 51 -14.95 3.78 -2.96
N GLN A 52 -15.79 4.43 -3.76
CA GLN A 52 -15.62 5.85 -4.14
C GLN A 52 -15.78 6.78 -2.91
N VAL A 53 -16.77 6.53 -2.06
CA VAL A 53 -16.96 7.26 -0.80
C VAL A 53 -15.73 7.10 0.10
N TYR A 54 -15.19 5.88 0.20
CA TYR A 54 -13.98 5.64 0.96
C TYR A 54 -12.78 6.43 0.41
N GLU A 55 -12.56 6.40 -0.91
CA GLU A 55 -11.49 7.17 -1.57
C GLU A 55 -11.65 8.68 -1.35
N TYR A 56 -12.87 9.20 -1.41
CA TYR A 56 -13.15 10.60 -1.12
C TYR A 56 -12.72 10.99 0.30
N PHE A 57 -13.12 10.21 1.31
CA PHE A 57 -12.70 10.47 2.69
C PHE A 57 -11.20 10.31 2.89
N MET A 58 -10.57 9.37 2.20
CA MET A 58 -9.11 9.20 2.26
C MET A 58 -8.39 10.40 1.66
N GLY A 59 -8.87 10.96 0.54
CA GLY A 59 -8.35 12.19 -0.02
C GLY A 59 -8.48 13.37 0.95
N MET A 60 -9.66 13.56 1.53
CA MET A 60 -9.91 14.61 2.54
C MET A 60 -9.03 14.45 3.79
N PHE A 61 -8.80 13.21 4.23
CA PHE A 61 -7.92 12.93 5.35
C PHE A 61 -6.46 13.25 5.01
N ALA A 62 -5.98 12.85 3.84
CA ALA A 62 -4.65 13.16 3.36
C ALA A 62 -4.41 14.68 3.28
N ASP A 63 -5.38 15.42 2.75
CA ASP A 63 -5.33 16.89 2.68
C ASP A 63 -5.28 17.53 4.08
N SER A 64 -5.99 16.97 5.07
CA SER A 64 -6.01 17.47 6.45
C SER A 64 -4.70 17.25 7.21
N GLU A 65 -3.97 16.18 6.88
CA GLU A 65 -2.65 15.86 7.45
C GLU A 65 -1.51 16.68 6.81
N GLY A 66 -1.78 17.44 5.75
CA GLY A 66 -0.85 18.36 5.12
C GLY A 66 0.35 17.65 4.47
N LYS A 67 1.59 18.07 4.81
CA LYS A 67 2.81 17.53 4.18
C LYS A 67 2.99 16.02 4.35
N HIS A 68 2.40 15.44 5.39
CA HIS A 68 2.42 14.00 5.65
C HIS A 68 1.34 13.23 4.86
N GLY A 69 0.36 13.91 4.31
CA GLY A 69 -0.72 13.28 3.55
C GLY A 69 -0.26 12.53 2.29
N GLY A 70 0.81 13.00 1.67
CA GLY A 70 1.40 12.34 0.49
C GLY A 70 2.14 11.03 0.78
N GLU A 71 2.44 10.73 2.05
CA GLU A 71 3.16 9.51 2.43
C GLU A 71 2.27 8.26 2.42
N PHE A 72 0.96 8.41 2.49
CA PHE A 72 0.02 7.27 2.54
C PHE A 72 -1.07 7.30 1.45
N TYR A 73 -1.10 8.33 0.63
CA TYR A 73 -2.05 8.45 -0.48
C TYR A 73 -1.36 8.81 -1.79
N THR A 74 -1.29 7.86 -2.69
CA THR A 74 -0.77 8.08 -4.04
C THR A 74 -1.89 8.59 -4.95
N PRO A 75 -1.71 9.70 -5.68
CA PRO A 75 -2.71 10.22 -6.61
C PRO A 75 -3.19 9.16 -7.61
N ARG A 76 -4.49 9.10 -7.82
CA ARG A 76 -5.15 8.13 -8.72
C ARG A 76 -4.51 8.05 -10.11
N SER A 77 -4.10 9.20 -10.68
CA SER A 77 -3.47 9.25 -12.00
C SER A 77 -2.15 8.49 -12.06
N ILE A 78 -1.34 8.55 -10.99
CA ILE A 78 -0.07 7.84 -10.90
C ILE A 78 -0.31 6.34 -10.73
N VAL A 79 -1.23 5.98 -9.85
CA VAL A 79 -1.59 4.57 -9.61
C VAL A 79 -2.10 3.93 -10.91
N LYS A 80 -3.04 4.59 -11.58
CA LYS A 80 -3.59 4.12 -12.86
C LYS A 80 -2.49 3.96 -13.91
N LEU A 81 -1.59 4.92 -14.03
CA LEU A 81 -0.48 4.84 -14.96
C LEU A 81 0.40 3.60 -14.71
N LEU A 82 0.77 3.35 -13.45
CA LEU A 82 1.60 2.19 -13.10
C LEU A 82 0.89 0.87 -13.40
N VAL A 83 -0.40 0.76 -13.06
CA VAL A 83 -1.20 -0.45 -13.33
C VAL A 83 -1.33 -0.70 -14.83
N GLU A 84 -1.64 0.33 -15.62
CA GLU A 84 -1.73 0.23 -17.10
C GLU A 84 -0.39 -0.12 -17.76
N MET A 85 0.74 0.30 -17.16
CA MET A 85 2.08 -0.06 -17.67
C MET A 85 2.45 -1.51 -17.37
N LEU A 86 2.00 -2.05 -16.23
CA LEU A 86 2.39 -3.38 -15.77
C LEU A 86 1.40 -4.46 -16.15
N GLU A 87 0.14 -4.10 -16.40
CA GLU A 87 -0.92 -5.01 -16.85
C GLU A 87 -1.04 -6.29 -15.97
N PRO A 88 -1.37 -6.17 -14.67
CA PRO A 88 -1.40 -7.30 -13.74
C PRO A 88 -2.65 -8.17 -13.95
N TYR A 89 -2.68 -8.95 -15.03
CA TYR A 89 -3.82 -9.83 -15.37
C TYR A 89 -4.01 -10.99 -14.39
N SER A 90 -2.92 -11.52 -13.84
CA SER A 90 -2.97 -12.65 -12.90
C SER A 90 -1.67 -12.82 -12.16
N GLY A 91 -1.72 -13.43 -10.97
CA GLY A 91 -0.53 -13.75 -10.16
C GLY A 91 -0.44 -12.93 -8.88
N ARG A 92 0.74 -12.81 -8.32
CA ARG A 92 0.99 -12.15 -7.04
C ARG A 92 1.37 -10.69 -7.27
N VAL A 93 0.54 -9.80 -6.71
CA VAL A 93 0.75 -8.35 -6.71
C VAL A 93 1.26 -7.93 -5.34
N TYR A 94 2.40 -7.25 -5.28
CA TYR A 94 3.03 -6.82 -4.03
C TYR A 94 3.29 -5.32 -4.01
N ASP A 95 3.01 -4.70 -2.87
CA ASP A 95 3.42 -3.33 -2.55
C ASP A 95 4.09 -3.31 -1.16
N PRO A 96 5.42 -3.07 -1.10
CA PRO A 96 6.18 -3.08 0.15
C PRO A 96 5.93 -1.87 1.06
N CYS A 97 5.19 -0.86 0.59
CA CYS A 97 4.86 0.37 1.31
C CYS A 97 3.45 0.83 0.93
N CYS A 98 2.48 -0.09 1.10
CA CYS A 98 1.19 -0.06 0.41
C CYS A 98 0.26 1.11 0.79
N GLY A 99 0.61 1.90 1.79
CA GLY A 99 -0.22 3.01 2.21
C GLY A 99 -1.65 2.56 2.51
N SER A 100 -2.62 3.23 1.96
CA SER A 100 -4.05 2.88 2.06
C SER A 100 -4.51 1.77 1.10
N GLY A 101 -3.60 1.14 0.36
CA GLY A 101 -3.88 0.05 -0.57
C GLY A 101 -4.36 0.49 -1.96
N GLY A 102 -4.04 1.71 -2.37
CA GLY A 102 -4.47 2.25 -3.67
C GLY A 102 -4.02 1.42 -4.87
N MET A 103 -2.76 0.93 -4.86
CA MET A 103 -2.22 0.08 -5.94
C MET A 103 -3.04 -1.21 -6.12
N PHE A 104 -3.48 -1.82 -5.01
CA PHE A 104 -4.28 -3.05 -5.04
C PHE A 104 -5.66 -2.84 -5.63
N VAL A 105 -6.33 -1.76 -5.23
CA VAL A 105 -7.66 -1.41 -5.75
C VAL A 105 -7.64 -1.23 -7.26
N TRP A 106 -6.61 -0.57 -7.79
CA TRP A 106 -6.50 -0.36 -9.22
C TRP A 106 -6.06 -1.60 -9.99
N SER A 107 -5.22 -2.45 -9.39
CA SER A 107 -4.89 -3.76 -9.97
C SER A 107 -6.13 -4.65 -10.09
N GLU A 108 -7.00 -4.66 -9.07
CA GLU A 108 -8.28 -5.38 -9.13
C GLU A 108 -9.20 -4.83 -10.24
N LYS A 109 -9.38 -3.50 -10.27
CA LYS A 109 -10.19 -2.85 -11.31
C LYS A 109 -9.67 -3.16 -12.71
N PHE A 110 -8.36 -3.17 -12.90
CA PHE A 110 -7.74 -3.56 -14.16
C PHE A 110 -8.14 -4.98 -14.58
N VAL A 111 -8.07 -5.94 -13.65
CA VAL A 111 -8.47 -7.32 -13.91
C VAL A 111 -9.95 -7.40 -14.30
N GLU A 112 -10.84 -6.73 -13.56
CA GLU A 112 -12.29 -6.69 -13.85
C GLU A 112 -12.58 -6.05 -15.21
N GLU A 113 -11.94 -4.93 -15.55
CA GLU A 113 -12.12 -4.22 -16.83
C GLU A 113 -11.66 -5.08 -18.03
N HIS A 114 -10.75 -6.04 -17.81
CA HIS A 114 -10.23 -6.95 -18.84
C HIS A 114 -10.85 -8.36 -18.77
N ALA A 115 -12.08 -8.46 -18.26
CA ALA A 115 -12.86 -9.69 -18.15
C ALA A 115 -12.20 -10.82 -17.32
N GLY A 116 -11.24 -10.48 -16.46
CA GLY A 116 -10.68 -11.38 -15.45
C GLY A 116 -11.57 -11.49 -14.21
N ARG A 117 -11.15 -12.35 -13.30
CA ARG A 117 -11.79 -12.49 -11.99
C ARG A 117 -10.87 -11.89 -10.92
N VAL A 118 -11.44 -11.24 -9.90
CA VAL A 118 -10.70 -10.71 -8.75
C VAL A 118 -9.78 -11.77 -8.12
N SER A 119 -10.19 -13.04 -8.13
CA SER A 119 -9.38 -14.16 -7.66
C SER A 119 -8.17 -14.50 -8.55
N ASP A 120 -8.00 -13.87 -9.69
CA ASP A 120 -6.87 -14.13 -10.58
C ASP A 120 -5.60 -13.47 -10.10
N ILE A 121 -5.72 -12.45 -9.20
CA ILE A 121 -4.59 -11.85 -8.49
C ILE A 121 -4.63 -12.17 -7.00
N ALA A 122 -3.44 -12.36 -6.40
CA ALA A 122 -3.25 -12.49 -4.97
C ALA A 122 -2.46 -11.28 -4.46
N VAL A 123 -3.03 -10.55 -3.51
CA VAL A 123 -2.54 -9.24 -3.05
C VAL A 123 -1.73 -9.38 -1.76
N TYR A 124 -0.54 -8.81 -1.78
CA TYR A 124 0.40 -8.79 -0.64
C TYR A 124 0.88 -7.37 -0.40
N GLY A 125 0.98 -6.98 0.85
CA GLY A 125 1.48 -5.64 1.21
C GLY A 125 2.14 -5.58 2.56
N GLN A 126 2.91 -4.52 2.77
CA GLN A 126 3.43 -4.16 4.07
C GLN A 126 3.30 -2.65 4.29
N GLU A 127 2.96 -2.24 5.51
CA GLU A 127 2.79 -0.85 5.88
C GLU A 127 3.30 -0.61 7.31
N LEU A 128 4.12 0.42 7.48
CA LEU A 128 4.72 0.78 8.75
C LEU A 128 3.71 1.41 9.71
N ASN A 129 2.94 2.39 9.22
CA ASN A 129 2.02 3.17 10.03
C ASN A 129 0.77 2.36 10.39
N GLU A 130 0.50 2.21 11.69
CA GLU A 130 -0.64 1.42 12.17
C GLU A 130 -1.99 1.94 11.68
N THR A 131 -2.18 3.25 11.67
CA THR A 131 -3.43 3.87 11.21
C THR A 131 -3.63 3.62 9.72
N THR A 132 -2.59 3.82 8.93
CA THR A 132 -2.60 3.59 7.49
C THR A 132 -2.79 2.11 7.15
N TRP A 133 -2.12 1.21 7.89
CA TRP A 133 -2.33 -0.24 7.77
C TRP A 133 -3.81 -0.63 8.03
N ARG A 134 -4.43 -0.07 9.08
CA ARG A 134 -5.86 -0.28 9.36
C ARG A 134 -6.74 0.22 8.22
N LEU A 135 -6.43 1.39 7.69
CA LEU A 135 -7.13 1.96 6.54
C LEU A 135 -7.01 1.05 5.31
N ALA A 136 -5.82 0.53 5.00
CA ALA A 136 -5.64 -0.43 3.92
C ALA A 136 -6.50 -1.69 4.12
N LYS A 137 -6.47 -2.28 5.31
CA LYS A 137 -7.28 -3.47 5.65
C LYS A 137 -8.78 -3.20 5.49
N MET A 138 -9.26 -2.05 5.94
CA MET A 138 -10.67 -1.65 5.77
C MET A 138 -11.02 -1.42 4.31
N ASN A 139 -10.13 -0.79 3.54
CA ASN A 139 -10.30 -0.56 2.12
C ASN A 139 -10.47 -1.88 1.34
N MET A 140 -9.61 -2.85 1.60
CA MET A 140 -9.71 -4.18 1.00
C MET A 140 -11.01 -4.89 1.38
N ALA A 141 -11.38 -4.84 2.66
CA ALA A 141 -12.59 -5.50 3.16
C ALA A 141 -13.89 -4.92 2.53
N ILE A 142 -14.00 -3.59 2.40
CA ILE A 142 -15.15 -2.91 1.77
C ILE A 142 -15.32 -3.36 0.31
N ARG A 143 -14.22 -3.64 -0.38
CA ARG A 143 -14.21 -4.05 -1.79
C ARG A 143 -14.28 -5.57 -1.97
N GLY A 144 -14.14 -6.33 -0.88
CA GLY A 144 -14.11 -7.80 -0.92
C GLY A 144 -12.81 -8.37 -1.50
N ILE A 145 -11.73 -7.57 -1.46
CA ILE A 145 -10.39 -7.99 -1.89
C ILE A 145 -9.74 -8.79 -0.77
N ASP A 146 -9.34 -10.02 -1.05
CA ASP A 146 -8.53 -10.82 -0.13
C ASP A 146 -7.07 -10.37 -0.21
N ALA A 147 -6.58 -9.77 0.87
CA ALA A 147 -5.26 -9.15 0.89
C ALA A 147 -4.47 -9.55 2.14
N ASN A 148 -3.26 -10.03 1.93
CA ASN A 148 -2.30 -10.32 3.00
C ASN A 148 -1.44 -9.09 3.29
N ILE A 149 -1.97 -8.14 4.05
CA ILE A 149 -1.25 -6.91 4.41
C ILE A 149 -0.68 -7.04 5.83
N LYS A 150 0.64 -6.98 5.93
CA LYS A 150 1.40 -7.02 7.18
C LYS A 150 1.68 -5.61 7.71
N ARG A 151 1.88 -5.51 9.03
CA ARG A 151 2.34 -4.28 9.67
C ARG A 151 3.80 -4.43 10.07
N GLY A 152 4.65 -3.50 9.69
CA GLY A 152 6.07 -3.48 10.04
C GLY A 152 6.89 -2.58 9.14
N ASP A 153 8.10 -2.27 9.58
CA ASP A 153 9.09 -1.57 8.77
C ASP A 153 9.68 -2.53 7.74
N THR A 154 9.36 -2.32 6.48
CA THR A 154 9.73 -3.22 5.38
C THR A 154 11.24 -3.39 5.21
N LEU A 155 12.02 -2.34 5.48
CA LEU A 155 13.47 -2.44 5.36
C LEU A 155 14.08 -3.15 6.55
N MET A 156 13.60 -2.86 7.77
CA MET A 156 14.13 -3.40 9.02
C MET A 156 13.53 -4.75 9.43
N ASP A 157 12.28 -5.01 9.06
CA ASP A 157 11.50 -6.17 9.50
C ASP A 157 10.57 -6.63 8.38
N ASP A 158 11.15 -7.29 7.39
CA ASP A 158 10.42 -7.86 6.26
C ASP A 158 9.50 -9.00 6.72
N GLN A 159 8.21 -8.76 6.73
CA GLN A 159 7.18 -9.70 7.19
C GLN A 159 6.77 -10.73 6.11
N LEU A 160 7.33 -10.63 4.91
CA LEU A 160 7.02 -11.49 3.76
C LEU A 160 8.30 -12.03 3.06
N PRO A 161 9.33 -12.49 3.81
CA PRO A 161 10.67 -12.72 3.28
C PRO A 161 10.73 -13.75 2.12
N ASP A 162 9.81 -14.70 2.10
CA ASP A 162 9.76 -15.75 1.07
C ASP A 162 8.89 -15.39 -0.14
N LEU A 163 8.23 -14.21 -0.10
CA LEU A 163 7.37 -13.78 -1.19
C LEU A 163 8.19 -13.54 -2.46
N LYS A 164 7.73 -14.14 -3.57
CA LYS A 164 8.19 -13.83 -4.92
C LYS A 164 6.99 -13.37 -5.74
N ALA A 165 6.94 -12.08 -6.02
CA ALA A 165 5.82 -11.41 -6.67
C ALA A 165 5.98 -11.41 -8.19
N ASP A 166 4.86 -11.53 -8.88
CA ASP A 166 4.83 -11.45 -10.34
C ASP A 166 4.74 -9.99 -10.79
N TYR A 167 4.10 -9.15 -9.96
CA TYR A 167 4.03 -7.70 -10.14
C TYR A 167 4.32 -6.98 -8.83
N ILE A 168 5.18 -5.96 -8.89
CA ILE A 168 5.40 -5.04 -7.78
C ILE A 168 5.03 -3.64 -8.23
N LEU A 169 4.08 -3.03 -7.52
CA LEU A 169 3.65 -1.65 -7.75
C LEU A 169 3.86 -0.86 -6.46
N ALA A 170 4.67 0.19 -6.50
CA ALA A 170 5.02 0.91 -5.28
C ALA A 170 5.23 2.41 -5.48
N ASN A 171 4.90 3.16 -4.44
CA ASN A 171 5.33 4.55 -4.28
C ASN A 171 6.06 4.68 -2.94
N PRO A 172 7.34 4.25 -2.86
CA PRO A 172 8.08 4.27 -1.61
C PRO A 172 8.34 5.71 -1.13
N PRO A 173 8.52 5.92 0.19
CA PRO A 173 8.87 7.21 0.73
C PRO A 173 10.23 7.66 0.20
N PHE A 174 10.31 8.94 -0.27
CA PHE A 174 11.49 9.46 -0.95
C PHE A 174 12.53 10.00 0.02
N ASN A 175 13.79 9.73 -0.30
CA ASN A 175 14.96 10.34 0.35
C ASN A 175 15.01 10.16 1.88
N ILE A 176 14.51 9.05 2.38
CA ILE A 176 14.56 8.75 3.82
C ILE A 176 16.02 8.52 4.23
N SER A 177 16.49 9.30 5.20
CA SER A 177 17.76 9.09 5.89
C SER A 177 17.59 8.24 7.15
N ASP A 178 18.69 7.70 7.65
CA ASP A 178 18.74 6.95 8.91
C ASP A 178 17.71 5.79 8.98
N TRP A 179 17.57 5.09 7.86
CA TRP A 179 16.64 3.98 7.64
C TRP A 179 17.13 2.64 8.23
N GLY A 180 18.13 2.67 9.11
CA GLY A 180 18.66 1.49 9.81
C GLY A 180 19.76 0.73 9.05
N GLN A 181 20.40 1.35 8.04
CA GLN A 181 21.46 0.75 7.23
C GLN A 181 22.55 0.05 8.05
N GLU A 182 22.92 0.62 9.20
CA GLU A 182 23.94 0.07 10.10
C GLU A 182 23.63 -1.34 10.65
N HIS A 183 22.37 -1.69 10.73
CA HIS A 183 21.89 -3.01 11.17
C HIS A 183 21.75 -4.01 10.02
N LEU A 184 21.78 -3.53 8.78
CA LEU A 184 21.48 -4.28 7.58
C LEU A 184 22.68 -4.43 6.64
N GLN A 185 23.91 -4.22 7.11
CA GLN A 185 25.11 -4.24 6.26
C GLN A 185 25.34 -5.58 5.52
N ALA A 186 24.96 -6.70 6.12
CA ALA A 186 25.08 -8.04 5.56
C ALA A 186 23.76 -8.60 5.00
N ASP A 187 22.78 -7.75 4.78
CA ASP A 187 21.47 -8.19 4.30
C ASP A 187 21.55 -8.75 2.87
N PRO A 188 20.97 -9.92 2.60
CA PRO A 188 21.03 -10.58 1.30
C PRO A 188 20.35 -9.82 0.15
N ARG A 189 19.54 -8.81 0.48
CA ARG A 189 18.91 -7.93 -0.52
C ARG A 189 19.92 -7.05 -1.27
N TRP A 190 21.06 -6.72 -0.64
CA TRP A 190 22.02 -5.75 -1.20
C TRP A 190 22.99 -6.38 -2.23
N LYS A 191 22.46 -7.09 -3.20
CA LYS A 191 23.24 -7.76 -4.25
C LYS A 191 24.02 -6.82 -5.16
N TYR A 192 23.54 -5.59 -5.32
CA TYR A 192 24.08 -4.58 -6.23
C TYR A 192 24.88 -3.50 -5.48
N GLY A 193 25.17 -3.73 -4.22
CA GLY A 193 25.91 -2.83 -3.35
C GLY A 193 25.07 -2.32 -2.18
N LEU A 194 25.73 -1.96 -1.09
CA LEU A 194 25.09 -1.45 0.12
C LEU A 194 24.51 -0.05 -0.15
N PRO A 195 23.20 0.16 0.01
CA PRO A 195 22.61 1.47 -0.18
C PRO A 195 23.12 2.48 0.87
N PRO A 196 23.24 3.78 0.53
CA PRO A 196 23.81 4.78 1.45
C PRO A 196 22.89 5.04 2.65
N LYS A 197 23.49 5.27 3.83
CA LYS A 197 22.75 5.61 5.07
C LYS A 197 21.86 6.85 4.91
N GLY A 198 22.32 7.84 4.16
CA GLY A 198 21.62 9.11 3.97
C GLY A 198 20.43 9.06 3.00
N ASN A 199 20.19 7.92 2.33
CA ASN A 199 19.12 7.81 1.34
C ASN A 199 18.71 6.37 1.09
N ALA A 200 17.46 6.04 1.40
CA ALA A 200 16.90 4.70 1.24
C ALA A 200 16.41 4.38 -0.19
N ASN A 201 16.47 5.29 -1.16
CA ASN A 201 15.87 5.07 -2.48
C ASN A 201 16.34 3.75 -3.11
N PHE A 202 17.64 3.46 -3.07
CA PHE A 202 18.20 2.21 -3.60
C PHE A 202 18.06 1.00 -2.66
N ALA A 203 17.73 1.20 -1.40
CA ALA A 203 17.29 0.11 -0.52
C ALA A 203 15.90 -0.40 -0.93
N TRP A 204 14.97 0.50 -1.21
CA TRP A 204 13.66 0.16 -1.74
C TRP A 204 13.74 -0.56 -3.09
N ILE A 205 14.56 -0.08 -4.02
CA ILE A 205 14.76 -0.72 -5.32
C ILE A 205 15.28 -2.15 -5.14
N GLN A 206 16.32 -2.35 -4.34
CA GLN A 206 16.91 -3.67 -4.14
C GLN A 206 15.97 -4.61 -3.37
N HIS A 207 15.18 -4.09 -2.42
CA HIS A 207 14.13 -4.85 -1.75
C HIS A 207 13.10 -5.36 -2.76
N MET A 208 12.60 -4.49 -3.63
CA MET A 208 11.65 -4.87 -4.68
C MET A 208 12.23 -5.93 -5.62
N ILE A 209 13.47 -5.75 -6.10
CA ILE A 209 14.14 -6.74 -6.96
C ILE A 209 14.30 -8.08 -6.23
N HIS A 210 14.62 -8.06 -4.94
CA HIS A 210 14.71 -9.29 -4.13
C HIS A 210 13.40 -10.06 -4.11
N HIS A 211 12.28 -9.36 -4.10
CA HIS A 211 10.94 -9.94 -4.07
C HIS A 211 10.34 -10.25 -5.44
N LEU A 212 11.00 -9.93 -6.54
CA LEU A 212 10.52 -10.34 -7.86
C LEU A 212 10.63 -11.84 -8.09
N SER A 213 9.63 -12.42 -8.71
CA SER A 213 9.70 -13.74 -9.32
C SER A 213 10.66 -13.68 -10.55
N PRO A 214 11.14 -14.82 -11.08
CA PRO A 214 12.05 -14.82 -12.23
C PRO A 214 11.51 -14.14 -13.49
N ARG A 215 10.21 -13.99 -13.61
CA ARG A 215 9.52 -13.30 -14.72
C ARG A 215 8.74 -12.09 -14.26
N GLY A 216 8.91 -11.70 -13.00
CA GLY A 216 8.18 -10.59 -12.41
C GLY A 216 8.62 -9.25 -12.97
N THR A 217 7.72 -8.28 -12.91
CA THR A 217 7.96 -6.91 -13.33
C THR A 217 7.63 -5.96 -12.18
N ALA A 218 8.47 -4.93 -12.00
CA ALA A 218 8.25 -3.89 -11.00
C ALA A 218 8.07 -2.51 -11.65
N GLY A 219 7.05 -1.78 -11.23
CA GLY A 219 6.84 -0.38 -11.55
C GLY A 219 6.71 0.43 -10.27
N PHE A 220 7.50 1.47 -10.14
CA PHE A 220 7.51 2.27 -8.91
C PHE A 220 7.89 3.72 -9.18
N VAL A 221 7.47 4.60 -8.28
CA VAL A 221 7.80 6.02 -8.33
C VAL A 221 9.12 6.25 -7.61
N LEU A 222 9.96 7.10 -8.16
CA LEU A 222 11.22 7.53 -7.56
C LEU A 222 11.27 9.04 -7.40
N ALA A 223 12.06 9.49 -6.43
CA ALA A 223 12.42 10.89 -6.31
C ALA A 223 13.17 11.38 -7.55
N ASN A 224 12.94 12.63 -7.92
CA ASN A 224 13.71 13.28 -8.99
C ASN A 224 15.21 13.20 -8.68
N GLY A 225 16.00 12.86 -9.69
CA GLY A 225 17.44 12.72 -9.55
C GLY A 225 17.91 11.29 -9.18
N SER A 226 17.06 10.37 -8.74
CA SER A 226 17.46 8.99 -8.45
C SER A 226 18.12 8.31 -9.67
N MET A 227 17.71 8.67 -10.87
CA MET A 227 18.28 8.15 -12.12
C MET A 227 19.64 8.77 -12.48
N SER A 228 20.06 9.86 -11.84
CA SER A 228 21.28 10.60 -12.16
C SER A 228 22.24 10.78 -10.97
N SER A 229 21.78 10.57 -9.74
CA SER A 229 22.58 10.71 -8.52
C SER A 229 23.79 9.80 -8.52
N GLN A 230 24.93 10.35 -8.05
CA GLN A 230 26.17 9.62 -7.80
C GLN A 230 26.51 9.56 -6.31
N THR A 231 25.67 10.17 -5.48
CA THR A 231 25.94 10.35 -4.05
C THR A 231 25.93 9.00 -3.33
N GLY A 232 26.92 8.79 -2.45
CA GLY A 232 26.95 7.62 -1.55
C GLY A 232 27.02 6.26 -2.27
N GLY A 233 27.49 6.19 -3.51
CA GLY A 233 27.58 4.93 -4.26
C GLY A 233 26.33 4.57 -5.07
N GLU A 234 25.32 5.42 -5.10
CA GLU A 234 24.08 5.16 -5.85
C GLU A 234 24.33 4.94 -7.35
N GLY A 235 25.30 5.65 -7.92
CA GLY A 235 25.72 5.48 -9.32
C GLY A 235 26.28 4.09 -9.62
N ASP A 236 27.06 3.53 -8.70
CA ASP A 236 27.62 2.19 -8.83
C ASP A 236 26.55 1.11 -8.70
N ILE A 237 25.63 1.28 -7.73
CA ILE A 237 24.48 0.37 -7.58
C ILE A 237 23.65 0.40 -8.88
N ARG A 238 23.30 1.58 -9.37
CA ARG A 238 22.52 1.72 -10.62
C ARG A 238 23.20 1.10 -11.84
N LYS A 239 24.53 1.14 -11.90
CA LYS A 239 25.29 0.52 -12.99
C LYS A 239 25.26 -1.01 -12.96
N GLN A 240 25.07 -1.59 -11.76
CA GLN A 240 25.02 -3.04 -11.56
C GLN A 240 23.60 -3.61 -11.71
N LEU A 241 22.55 -2.76 -11.54
CA LEU A 241 21.16 -3.09 -11.83
C LEU A 241 20.91 -3.28 -13.33
#